data_3806b136dca2d561e390aa32fb22cd92
#
_entry.id   3806b136dca2d561e390aa32fb22cd92
#
_cell.length_a   1.000
_cell.length_b   1.000
_cell.length_c   1.000
_cell.angle_alpha   90.00
_cell.angle_beta   90.00
_cell.angle_gamma   90.00
#
_symmetry.space_group_name_H-M   'P 1'
#
loop_
_entity.id
_entity.type
_entity.pdbx_description
1 polymer ?
#
loop_
_entity_poly.entity_id
_entity_poly.type
_entity_poly.pdbx_seq_one_letter_code
_entity_poly.pdbx_strand_id
1 'polypeptide(L)'
;THKIIEIFDIAGRTERLMPGLNAIKPKTPKMYNVLQMSYDPKDMGYWQKKGLKLRANSHQITCWETAIDLLTKINKTEDRRLIWAKAMRYSWVALGRKFGCHRVTIKRRYTAAILNLEFNLDKSVLDKIDKLI
;
A
#
# COMPACT_ATOMS: atom_id res chain seq x y z
N THR A 1 -18.32 4.08 -6.32
CA THR A 1 -17.73 2.74 -5.99
C THR A 1 -16.42 2.48 -6.74
N HIS A 2 -16.40 2.59 -8.07
CA HIS A 2 -15.20 2.28 -8.87
C HIS A 2 -14.01 3.16 -8.52
N LYS A 3 -14.21 4.47 -8.42
CA LYS A 3 -13.16 5.44 -8.08
C LYS A 3 -12.57 5.23 -6.68
N ILE A 4 -13.40 4.83 -5.72
CA ILE A 4 -12.92 4.49 -4.36
C ILE A 4 -11.99 3.28 -4.41
N ILE A 5 -12.35 2.24 -5.16
CA ILE A 5 -11.49 1.06 -5.35
C ILE A 5 -10.17 1.44 -5.99
N GLU A 6 -10.20 2.32 -6.98
CA GLU A 6 -9.00 2.81 -7.68
C GLU A 6 -8.07 3.57 -6.75
N ILE A 7 -8.59 4.45 -5.88
CA ILE A 7 -7.80 5.13 -4.85
C ILE A 7 -7.11 4.12 -3.93
N PHE A 8 -7.83 3.10 -3.47
CA PHE A 8 -7.24 2.06 -2.64
C PHE A 8 -6.17 1.25 -3.38
N ASP A 9 -6.37 0.96 -4.66
CA ASP A 9 -5.38 0.26 -5.48
C ASP A 9 -4.10 1.09 -5.68
N ILE A 10 -4.23 2.39 -5.92
CA ILE A 10 -3.10 3.32 -5.99
C ILE A 10 -2.40 3.40 -4.63
N ALA A 11 -3.16 3.54 -3.54
CA ALA A 11 -2.62 3.61 -2.19
C ALA A 11 -1.83 2.36 -1.80
N GLY A 12 -2.33 1.17 -2.12
CA GLY A 12 -1.63 -0.08 -1.85
C GLY A 12 -0.33 -0.24 -2.65
N ARG A 13 -0.24 0.32 -3.86
CA ARG A 13 1.00 0.40 -4.63
C ARG A 13 1.97 1.38 -3.99
N THR A 14 1.48 2.54 -3.57
CA THR A 14 2.26 3.62 -2.97
C THR A 14 2.89 3.16 -1.65
N GLU A 15 2.14 2.45 -0.81
CA GLU A 15 2.65 1.88 0.44
C GLU A 15 3.92 1.05 0.25
N ARG A 16 4.01 0.31 -0.85
CA ARG A 16 5.21 -0.48 -1.18
C ARG A 16 6.39 0.36 -1.62
N LEU A 17 6.15 1.56 -2.14
CA LEU A 17 7.19 2.49 -2.59
C LEU A 17 7.69 3.39 -1.45
N MET A 18 6.93 3.49 -0.36
CA MET A 18 7.33 4.25 0.81
C MET A 18 8.37 3.48 1.63
N PRO A 19 9.39 4.18 2.16
CA PRO A 19 10.34 3.57 3.07
C PRO A 19 9.61 3.18 4.36
N GLY A 20 9.60 1.90 4.69
CA GLY A 20 9.06 1.42 5.96
C GLY A 20 9.84 2.01 7.14
N LEU A 21 9.19 2.11 8.32
CA LEU A 21 9.81 2.57 9.57
C LEU A 21 11.10 1.81 9.92
N ASN A 22 11.24 0.58 9.47
CA ASN A 22 12.43 -0.25 9.62
C ASN A 22 13.57 0.09 8.64
N ALA A 23 13.34 0.98 7.66
CA ALA A 23 14.38 1.44 6.74
C ALA A 23 15.38 2.40 7.42
N ILE A 24 15.02 2.94 8.59
CA ILE A 24 15.91 3.74 9.44
C ILE A 24 16.56 2.81 10.48
N LYS A 25 17.21 1.75 10.02
CA LYS A 25 18.12 1.02 10.90
C LYS A 25 19.38 1.87 11.05
N PRO A 26 19.84 2.16 12.29
CA PRO A 26 21.14 2.76 12.48
C PRO A 26 22.14 1.86 11.76
N LYS A 27 22.86 2.42 10.78
CA LYS A 27 23.90 1.70 10.07
C LYS A 27 25.07 1.53 11.05
N THR A 28 25.05 0.49 11.86
CA THR A 28 26.27 -0.01 12.47
C THR A 28 27.17 -0.48 11.33
N PRO A 29 28.35 0.10 11.11
CA PRO A 29 29.25 -0.38 10.08
C PRO A 29 29.63 -1.81 10.45
N LYS A 30 29.10 -2.78 9.72
CA LYS A 30 29.56 -4.16 9.81
C LYS A 30 30.98 -4.21 9.25
N MET A 31 31.84 -4.99 9.86
CA MET A 31 33.26 -5.08 9.48
C MET A 31 33.47 -5.37 7.99
N TYR A 32 32.56 -6.12 7.37
CA TYR A 32 32.62 -6.39 5.93
C TYR A 32 32.35 -5.11 5.08
N ASN A 33 31.56 -4.14 5.56
CA ASN A 33 31.33 -2.88 4.88
C ASN A 33 32.58 -2.00 4.88
N VAL A 34 33.42 -2.11 5.93
CA VAL A 34 34.72 -1.43 6.02
C VAL A 34 35.69 -2.03 5.01
N LEU A 35 35.70 -3.34 4.86
CA LEU A 35 36.50 -4.05 3.84
C LEU A 35 36.04 -3.71 2.41
N GLN A 36 34.72 -3.57 2.16
CA GLN A 36 34.20 -3.12 0.87
C GLN A 36 34.55 -1.66 0.53
N MET A 37 34.71 -0.79 1.54
CA MET A 37 35.12 0.59 1.34
C MET A 37 36.61 0.72 0.92
N SER A 38 37.42 -0.28 1.20
CA SER A 38 38.86 -0.29 0.83
C SER A 38 39.11 -0.86 -0.59
N TYR A 39 38.11 -1.41 -1.26
CA TYR A 39 38.22 -1.90 -2.62
C TYR A 39 37.47 -0.99 -3.60
N ASP A 40 38.14 -0.60 -4.69
CA ASP A 40 37.46 0.12 -5.77
C ASP A 40 36.41 -0.83 -6.41
N PRO A 41 35.14 -0.39 -6.57
CA PRO A 41 34.11 -1.19 -7.22
C PRO A 41 34.50 -1.71 -8.61
N LYS A 42 35.44 -1.07 -9.27
CA LYS A 42 35.99 -1.50 -10.58
C LYS A 42 36.85 -2.75 -10.45
N ASP A 43 37.52 -2.95 -9.34
CA ASP A 43 38.42 -4.08 -9.12
C ASP A 43 37.66 -5.37 -8.78
N MET A 44 36.40 -5.25 -8.33
CA MET A 44 35.57 -6.39 -7.97
C MET A 44 34.87 -7.08 -9.16
N GLY A 45 35.00 -6.57 -10.39
CA GLY A 45 34.43 -7.17 -11.60
C GLY A 45 32.88 -7.21 -11.62
N TYR A 46 32.22 -6.72 -10.57
CA TYR A 46 30.79 -6.67 -10.45
C TYR A 46 30.29 -5.24 -10.59
N TRP A 47 29.85 -4.87 -11.77
CA TRP A 47 29.03 -3.69 -11.96
C TRP A 47 27.66 -3.93 -11.32
N GLN A 48 27.54 -3.63 -10.03
CA GLN A 48 26.23 -3.56 -9.41
C GLN A 48 25.48 -2.40 -10.09
N LYS A 49 24.66 -2.73 -11.06
CA LYS A 49 23.66 -1.78 -11.58
C LYS A 49 22.89 -1.32 -10.35
N LYS A 50 23.05 -0.03 -9.97
CA LYS A 50 22.23 0.56 -8.90
C LYS A 50 20.79 0.30 -9.25
N GLY A 51 20.13 -0.55 -8.49
CA GLY A 51 18.72 -0.87 -8.70
C GLY A 51 17.91 0.43 -8.78
N LEU A 52 17.01 0.51 -9.72
CA LEU A 52 16.15 1.66 -9.90
C LEU A 52 15.39 1.87 -8.58
N LYS A 53 15.67 2.97 -7.86
CA LYS A 53 14.92 3.34 -6.66
C LYS A 53 13.63 4.02 -7.12
N LEU A 54 12.57 3.24 -7.24
CA LEU A 54 11.25 3.78 -7.48
C LEU A 54 10.80 4.56 -6.24
N ARG A 55 10.38 5.80 -6.44
CA ARG A 55 9.82 6.65 -5.39
C ARG A 55 8.36 6.94 -5.73
N ALA A 56 7.55 7.09 -4.68
CA ALA A 56 6.17 7.53 -4.86
C ALA A 56 6.14 8.98 -5.38
N ASN A 57 5.25 9.22 -6.32
CA ASN A 57 5.01 10.54 -6.90
C ASN A 57 4.00 11.31 -5.99
N SER A 58 3.96 12.63 -6.08
CA SER A 58 3.08 13.49 -5.27
C SER A 58 1.61 13.07 -5.36
N HIS A 59 1.09 12.79 -6.55
CA HIS A 59 -0.28 12.32 -6.74
C HIS A 59 -0.55 10.98 -6.02
N GLN A 60 0.40 10.04 -6.08
CA GLN A 60 0.29 8.77 -5.39
C GLN A 60 0.25 8.95 -3.86
N ILE A 61 1.04 9.89 -3.33
CA ILE A 61 1.05 10.22 -1.90
C ILE A 61 -0.31 10.80 -1.50
N THR A 62 -0.87 11.73 -2.28
CA THR A 62 -2.20 12.31 -2.01
C THR A 62 -3.30 11.25 -2.05
N CYS A 63 -3.25 10.31 -3.01
CA CYS A 63 -4.19 9.18 -3.05
C CYS A 63 -4.03 8.28 -1.82
N TRP A 64 -2.80 8.04 -1.37
CA TRP A 64 -2.51 7.24 -0.18
C TRP A 64 -3.07 7.90 1.10
N GLU A 65 -2.83 9.20 1.30
CA GLU A 65 -3.39 9.98 2.40
C GLU A 65 -4.93 9.94 2.40
N THR A 66 -5.54 10.16 1.22
CA THR A 66 -7.00 10.07 1.06
C THR A 66 -7.53 8.67 1.40
N ALA A 67 -6.82 7.61 1.00
CA ALA A 67 -7.20 6.23 1.34
C ALA A 67 -7.15 5.97 2.86
N ILE A 68 -6.16 6.50 3.57
CA ILE A 68 -6.07 6.41 5.03
C ILE A 68 -7.26 7.14 5.68
N ASP A 69 -7.58 8.35 5.22
CA ASP A 69 -8.74 9.10 5.71
C ASP A 69 -10.06 8.34 5.48
N LEU A 70 -10.21 7.69 4.32
CA LEU A 70 -11.37 6.85 4.03
C LEU A 70 -11.47 5.64 4.96
N LEU A 71 -10.34 5.02 5.30
CA LEU A 71 -10.31 3.89 6.24
C LEU A 71 -10.77 4.31 7.65
N THR A 72 -10.45 5.52 8.09
CA THR A 72 -10.90 6.01 9.41
C THR A 72 -12.41 6.14 9.51
N LYS A 73 -13.09 6.36 8.38
CA LYS A 73 -14.57 6.48 8.31
C LYS A 73 -15.30 5.13 8.37
N ILE A 74 -14.59 4.03 8.27
CA ILE A 74 -15.17 2.68 8.37
C ILE A 74 -15.22 2.27 9.84
N ASN A 75 -16.39 2.03 10.39
CA ASN A 75 -16.55 1.68 11.79
C ASN A 75 -16.00 0.28 12.14
N LYS A 76 -16.21 -0.70 11.25
CA LYS A 76 -15.81 -2.09 11.49
C LYS A 76 -14.34 -2.31 11.19
N THR A 77 -13.57 -2.69 12.20
CA THR A 77 -12.12 -2.97 12.07
C THR A 77 -11.82 -4.09 11.08
N GLU A 78 -12.67 -5.11 11.01
CA GLU A 78 -12.49 -6.23 10.07
C GLU A 78 -12.66 -5.78 8.61
N ASP A 79 -13.62 -4.88 8.33
CA ASP A 79 -13.84 -4.34 6.99
C ASP A 79 -12.68 -3.44 6.57
N ARG A 80 -12.12 -2.63 7.49
CA ARG A 80 -10.88 -1.88 7.25
C ARG A 80 -9.72 -2.79 6.86
N ARG A 81 -9.51 -3.85 7.63
CA ARG A 81 -8.45 -4.85 7.36
C ARG A 81 -8.67 -5.55 6.03
N LEU A 82 -9.92 -5.87 5.68
CA LEU A 82 -10.27 -6.52 4.42
C LEU A 82 -9.98 -5.62 3.22
N ILE A 83 -10.44 -4.35 3.28
CA ILE A 83 -10.24 -3.37 2.21
C ILE A 83 -8.75 -3.11 2.01
N TRP A 84 -8.00 -2.88 3.09
CA TRP A 84 -6.57 -2.64 3.01
C TRP A 84 -5.78 -3.86 2.50
N ALA A 85 -6.11 -5.05 2.97
CA ALA A 85 -5.49 -6.28 2.47
C ALA A 85 -5.77 -6.48 0.97
N LYS A 86 -6.96 -6.12 0.49
CA LYS A 86 -7.25 -6.16 -0.95
C LYS A 86 -6.47 -5.11 -1.73
N ALA A 87 -6.31 -3.90 -1.20
CA ALA A 87 -5.45 -2.85 -1.75
C ALA A 87 -3.99 -3.31 -1.88
N MET A 88 -3.50 -4.08 -0.91
CA MET A 88 -2.18 -4.73 -0.95
C MET A 88 -2.10 -5.92 -1.91
N ARG A 89 -3.12 -6.13 -2.74
CA ARG A 89 -3.21 -7.14 -3.80
C ARG A 89 -3.22 -8.59 -3.33
N TYR A 90 -3.71 -8.86 -2.11
CA TYR A 90 -3.98 -10.24 -1.72
C TYR A 90 -5.05 -10.87 -2.61
N SER A 91 -4.84 -12.13 -2.99
CA SER A 91 -5.84 -12.90 -3.76
C SER A 91 -7.09 -13.20 -2.91
N TRP A 92 -8.25 -13.38 -3.56
CA TRP A 92 -9.49 -13.73 -2.84
C TRP A 92 -9.39 -15.04 -2.07
N VAL A 93 -8.57 -15.98 -2.53
CA VAL A 93 -8.31 -17.24 -1.85
C VAL A 93 -7.50 -17.00 -0.57
N ALA A 94 -6.44 -16.18 -0.64
CA ALA A 94 -5.63 -15.83 0.52
C ALA A 94 -6.44 -15.05 1.57
N LEU A 95 -7.29 -14.11 1.12
CA LEU A 95 -8.20 -13.38 1.99
C LEU A 95 -9.23 -14.30 2.65
N GLY A 96 -9.79 -15.25 1.89
CA GLY A 96 -10.71 -16.24 2.44
C GLY A 96 -10.07 -17.06 3.56
N ARG A 97 -8.84 -17.52 3.38
CA ARG A 97 -8.08 -18.24 4.42
C ARG A 97 -7.80 -17.37 5.65
N LYS A 98 -7.39 -16.11 5.42
CA LYS A 98 -7.07 -15.18 6.51
C LYS A 98 -8.28 -14.82 7.37
N PHE A 99 -9.45 -14.71 6.77
CA PHE A 99 -10.72 -14.33 7.44
C PHE A 99 -11.61 -15.53 7.77
N GLY A 100 -11.17 -16.76 7.50
CA GLY A 100 -11.93 -17.98 7.80
C GLY A 100 -13.20 -18.15 6.97
N CYS A 101 -13.26 -17.59 5.76
CA CYS A 101 -14.45 -17.59 4.90
C CYS A 101 -14.12 -18.10 3.49
N HIS A 102 -15.15 -18.61 2.80
CA HIS A 102 -14.99 -18.96 1.39
C HIS A 102 -14.76 -17.70 0.53
N ARG A 103 -13.99 -17.85 -0.58
CA ARG A 103 -13.63 -16.73 -1.49
C ARG A 103 -14.82 -15.92 -1.99
N VAL A 104 -15.97 -16.56 -2.22
CA VAL A 104 -17.21 -15.89 -2.69
C VAL A 104 -17.79 -15.02 -1.57
N THR A 105 -17.81 -15.53 -0.35
CA THR A 105 -18.31 -14.82 0.83
C THR A 105 -17.45 -13.59 1.11
N ILE A 106 -16.11 -13.73 1.07
CA ILE A 106 -15.22 -12.61 1.31
C ILE A 106 -15.33 -11.53 0.23
N LYS A 107 -15.55 -11.92 -1.04
CA LYS A 107 -15.80 -10.98 -2.13
C LYS A 107 -17.10 -10.18 -1.92
N ARG A 108 -18.19 -10.86 -1.52
CA ARG A 108 -19.47 -10.20 -1.18
C ARG A 108 -19.30 -9.23 -0.01
N ARG A 109 -18.57 -9.64 1.03
CA ARG A 109 -18.30 -8.82 2.20
C ARG A 109 -17.48 -7.57 1.82
N TYR A 110 -16.47 -7.71 0.98
CA TYR A 110 -15.69 -6.59 0.46
C TYR A 110 -16.57 -5.60 -0.31
N THR A 111 -17.41 -6.09 -1.23
CA THR A 111 -18.31 -5.23 -2.00
C THR A 111 -19.29 -4.49 -1.09
N ALA A 112 -19.88 -5.17 -0.10
CA ALA A 112 -20.75 -4.54 0.88
C ALA A 112 -20.02 -3.48 1.71
N ALA A 113 -18.78 -3.72 2.12
CA ALA A 113 -17.97 -2.76 2.87
C ALA A 113 -17.68 -1.49 2.05
N ILE A 114 -17.34 -1.62 0.76
CA ILE A 114 -17.13 -0.47 -0.13
C ILE A 114 -18.42 0.32 -0.37
N LEU A 115 -19.55 -0.35 -0.58
CA LEU A 115 -20.84 0.31 -0.75
C LEU A 115 -21.27 1.07 0.51
N ASN A 116 -21.08 0.45 1.69
CA ASN A 116 -21.36 1.12 2.96
C ASN A 116 -20.46 2.34 3.18
N LEU A 117 -19.19 2.24 2.80
CA LEU A 117 -18.28 3.38 2.85
C LEU A 117 -18.79 4.50 1.95
N GLU A 118 -19.09 4.21 0.68
CA GLU A 118 -19.57 5.19 -0.30
C GLU A 118 -20.85 5.88 0.17
N PHE A 119 -21.79 5.14 0.75
CA PHE A 119 -23.05 5.67 1.28
C PHE A 119 -22.84 6.62 2.44
N ASN A 120 -21.83 6.39 3.28
CA ASN A 120 -21.52 7.20 4.46
C ASN A 120 -20.58 8.40 4.16
N LEU A 121 -20.16 8.58 2.91
CA LEU A 121 -19.29 9.69 2.52
C LEU A 121 -20.09 10.96 2.22
N ASP A 122 -19.56 12.07 2.74
CA ASP A 122 -20.08 13.42 2.43
C ASP A 122 -19.78 13.79 0.96
N LYS A 123 -20.65 14.60 0.37
CA LYS A 123 -20.46 15.12 -1.00
C LYS A 123 -19.10 15.78 -1.20
N SER A 124 -18.60 16.53 -0.20
CA SER A 124 -17.30 17.19 -0.27
C SER A 124 -16.13 16.21 -0.43
N VAL A 125 -16.25 15.02 0.15
CA VAL A 125 -15.24 13.97 0.03
C VAL A 125 -15.36 13.27 -1.33
N LEU A 126 -16.57 13.04 -1.81
CA LEU A 126 -16.81 12.49 -3.15
C LEU A 126 -16.25 13.42 -4.24
N ASP A 127 -16.45 14.74 -4.11
CA ASP A 127 -15.90 15.74 -5.03
C ASP A 127 -14.36 15.76 -5.02
N LYS A 128 -13.72 15.54 -3.86
CA LYS A 128 -12.26 15.38 -3.76
C LYS A 128 -11.78 14.12 -4.48
N ILE A 129 -12.50 13.01 -4.29
CA ILE A 129 -12.21 11.74 -4.97
C ILE A 129 -12.34 11.92 -6.48
N ASP A 130 -13.37 12.61 -6.94
CA ASP A 130 -13.61 12.87 -8.36
C ASP A 130 -12.53 13.72 -9.02
N LYS A 131 -11.92 14.64 -8.28
CA LYS A 131 -10.80 15.46 -8.74
C LYS A 131 -9.45 14.73 -8.75
N LEU A 132 -9.29 13.69 -7.93
CA LEU A 132 -8.07 12.90 -7.84
C LEU A 132 -7.96 11.84 -8.94
N ILE A 133 -9.07 11.38 -9.41
CA ILE A 133 -9.20 10.35 -10.45
C ILE A 133 -9.97 10.90 -11.63
#